data_d44fa984d26f6b838411d35a50564ae6
#
_entry.id   d44fa984d26f6b838411d35a50564ae6
#
_cell.length_a   1.000
_cell.length_b   1.000
_cell.length_c   1.000
_cell.angle_alpha   90.00
_cell.angle_beta   90.00
_cell.angle_gamma   90.00
#
_symmetry.space_group_name_H-M   'P 1'
#
loop_
_entity.id
_entity.type
_entity.pdbx_description
1 polymer ?
#
loop_
_entity_poly.entity_id
_entity_poly.type
_entity_poly.pdbx_seq_one_letter_code
_entity_poly.pdbx_strand_id
1 'polypeptide(L)'
;TAYKFRTAPIDPNDPFRGKYITLSFNETGVKVENANEWNNTDEVFVFLTTDSSGYATIQSIAKEQPKGRNDYIKANIDYIMTDTLSTVFVRYPFDRFYMEESKAPVAETIYNEATIDSNQVAYALVMVMNGDAVVRDIFIDDVSITEIIRKEQNKVK
;
A
#
# COMPACT_ATOMS: atom_id res chain seq x y z
N THR A 1 -1.18 8.19 -12.83
CA THR A 1 -2.43 8.15 -12.08
C THR A 1 -2.16 7.99 -10.60
N ALA A 2 -2.91 8.70 -9.78
CA ALA A 2 -2.78 8.64 -8.33
C ALA A 2 -3.88 7.73 -7.76
N TYR A 3 -3.50 6.85 -6.83
CA TYR A 3 -4.44 5.97 -6.14
C TYR A 3 -4.27 6.10 -4.63
N LYS A 4 -5.37 5.94 -3.90
CA LYS A 4 -5.38 5.92 -2.44
C LYS A 4 -5.46 4.46 -1.97
N PHE A 5 -4.41 3.98 -1.33
CA PHE A 5 -4.36 2.61 -0.80
C PHE A 5 -4.59 2.63 0.71
N ARG A 6 -5.66 1.98 1.15
CA ARG A 6 -5.88 1.81 2.59
C ARG A 6 -4.74 1.03 3.21
N THR A 7 -4.22 1.54 4.32
CA THR A 7 -3.15 0.87 5.03
C THR A 7 -3.70 0.01 6.16
N ALA A 8 -2.96 -1.06 6.45
CA ALA A 8 -3.26 -1.98 7.54
C ALA A 8 -2.23 -1.79 8.65
N PRO A 9 -2.54 -2.21 9.90
CA PRO A 9 -1.55 -2.19 10.99
C PRO A 9 -0.32 -3.00 10.64
N ILE A 10 0.86 -2.49 10.99
CA ILE A 10 2.12 -3.23 10.82
C ILE A 10 2.26 -4.24 11.94
N ASP A 11 3.05 -5.29 11.69
CA ASP A 11 3.45 -6.24 12.73
C ASP A 11 4.17 -5.48 13.84
N PRO A 12 3.67 -5.52 15.10
CA PRO A 12 4.31 -4.81 16.20
C PRO A 12 5.72 -5.32 16.52
N ASN A 13 6.09 -6.49 15.98
CA ASN A 13 7.43 -7.03 16.14
C ASN A 13 8.40 -6.55 15.07
N ASP A 14 7.92 -5.80 14.08
CA ASP A 14 8.78 -5.26 13.04
C ASP A 14 9.46 -4.00 13.58
N PRO A 15 10.78 -4.03 13.80
CA PRO A 15 11.47 -2.90 14.43
C PRO A 15 11.59 -1.72 13.48
N PHE A 16 11.61 -0.52 14.06
CA PHE A 16 11.85 0.71 13.34
C PHE A 16 13.19 0.65 12.59
N ARG A 17 13.21 1.11 11.35
CA ARG A 17 14.35 1.00 10.42
C ARG A 17 14.86 2.35 9.90
N GLY A 18 14.92 3.38 10.74
CA GLY A 18 15.62 4.63 10.40
C GLY A 18 14.78 5.67 9.68
N LYS A 19 14.95 5.82 8.37
CA LYS A 19 14.44 6.95 7.58
C LYS A 19 13.07 6.76 6.94
N TYR A 20 12.40 5.65 7.22
CA TYR A 20 11.15 5.36 6.54
C TYR A 20 10.13 4.74 7.46
N ILE A 21 8.87 4.88 7.06
CA ILE A 21 7.74 4.17 7.66
C ILE A 21 7.48 2.93 6.81
N THR A 22 7.40 1.77 7.44
CA THR A 22 6.99 0.54 6.78
C THR A 22 5.48 0.53 6.63
N LEU A 23 4.99 0.23 5.43
CA LEU A 23 3.57 0.22 5.12
C LEU A 23 3.08 -1.20 4.89
N SER A 24 1.85 -1.45 5.32
CA SER A 24 1.11 -2.65 5.00
C SER A 24 -0.24 -2.23 4.44
N PHE A 25 -0.81 -3.03 3.53
CA PHE A 25 -2.01 -2.65 2.81
C PHE A 25 -3.13 -3.66 3.02
N ASN A 26 -4.37 -3.16 3.10
CA ASN A 26 -5.55 -4.01 3.27
C ASN A 26 -5.88 -4.79 1.99
N GLU A 27 -5.64 -4.17 0.83
CA GLU A 27 -6.10 -4.70 -0.45
C GLU A 27 -4.93 -5.29 -1.22
N THR A 28 -4.68 -6.60 -1.04
CA THR A 28 -3.59 -7.30 -1.73
C THR A 28 -4.06 -8.55 -2.47
N GLY A 29 -5.33 -8.94 -2.29
CA GLY A 29 -5.85 -10.18 -2.85
C GLY A 29 -6.77 -9.97 -4.05
N VAL A 30 -6.70 -10.90 -5.00
CA VAL A 30 -7.61 -10.93 -6.15
C VAL A 30 -8.05 -12.36 -6.41
N LYS A 31 -9.35 -12.55 -6.67
CA LYS A 31 -9.89 -13.86 -6.99
C LYS A 31 -9.56 -14.24 -8.42
N VAL A 32 -9.14 -15.48 -8.62
CA VAL A 32 -8.81 -16.04 -9.92
C VAL A 32 -9.59 -17.33 -10.16
N GLU A 33 -9.83 -17.66 -11.41
CA GLU A 33 -10.58 -18.87 -11.76
C GLU A 33 -9.75 -20.15 -11.54
N ASN A 34 -8.47 -20.11 -11.84
CA ASN A 34 -7.61 -21.28 -11.76
C ASN A 34 -6.28 -20.93 -11.11
N ALA A 35 -6.11 -21.36 -9.86
CA ALA A 35 -4.89 -21.12 -9.08
C ALA A 35 -3.65 -21.78 -9.71
N ASN A 36 -3.82 -22.87 -10.48
CA ASN A 36 -2.71 -23.59 -11.10
C ASN A 36 -2.00 -22.80 -12.20
N GLU A 37 -2.63 -21.73 -12.70
CA GLU A 37 -2.01 -20.86 -13.69
C GLU A 37 -1.00 -19.90 -13.08
N TRP A 38 -0.99 -19.76 -11.76
CA TRP A 38 -0.18 -18.77 -11.04
C TRP A 38 0.80 -19.46 -10.11
N ASN A 39 2.01 -18.92 -9.99
CA ASN A 39 3.05 -19.46 -9.10
C ASN A 39 3.54 -18.39 -8.14
N ASN A 40 3.91 -18.79 -6.93
CA ASN A 40 4.53 -17.90 -5.95
C ASN A 40 5.78 -17.25 -6.55
N THR A 41 6.00 -16.01 -6.20
CA THR A 41 7.13 -15.17 -6.66
C THR A 41 7.07 -14.74 -8.13
N ASP A 42 6.11 -15.22 -8.92
CA ASP A 42 5.93 -14.76 -10.29
C ASP A 42 5.65 -13.25 -10.34
N GLU A 43 6.19 -12.61 -11.36
CA GLU A 43 5.89 -11.22 -11.65
C GLU A 43 4.51 -11.14 -12.31
N VAL A 44 3.69 -10.21 -11.86
CA VAL A 44 2.36 -9.97 -12.42
C VAL A 44 2.14 -8.48 -12.63
N PHE A 45 1.20 -8.17 -13.50
CA PHE A 45 0.78 -6.81 -13.79
C PHE A 45 -0.61 -6.61 -13.18
N VAL A 46 -0.72 -5.68 -12.24
CA VAL A 46 -1.93 -5.45 -11.46
C VAL A 46 -2.70 -4.28 -12.03
N PHE A 47 -3.96 -4.52 -12.39
CA PHE A 47 -4.87 -3.49 -12.83
C PHE A 47 -5.75 -3.07 -11.67
N LEU A 48 -5.87 -1.76 -11.48
CA LEU A 48 -6.56 -1.19 -10.34
C LEU A 48 -7.88 -0.55 -10.76
N THR A 49 -8.81 -0.53 -9.83
CA THR A 49 -10.03 0.27 -9.89
C THR A 49 -10.20 0.92 -8.53
N THR A 50 -11.25 1.70 -8.35
CA THR A 50 -11.55 2.33 -7.07
C THR A 50 -12.91 1.85 -6.56
N ASP A 51 -13.02 1.73 -5.24
CA ASP A 51 -14.29 1.39 -4.60
C ASP A 51 -15.18 2.63 -4.47
N SER A 52 -16.37 2.46 -3.88
CA SER A 52 -17.33 3.55 -3.71
C SER A 52 -16.82 4.69 -2.83
N SER A 53 -15.81 4.43 -2.01
CA SER A 53 -15.19 5.43 -1.13
C SER A 53 -13.95 6.06 -1.76
N GLY A 54 -13.57 5.64 -2.98
CA GLY A 54 -12.44 6.20 -3.70
C GLY A 54 -11.10 5.53 -3.42
N TYR A 55 -11.09 4.40 -2.70
CA TYR A 55 -9.85 3.67 -2.42
C TYR A 55 -9.56 2.63 -3.49
N ALA A 56 -8.27 2.37 -3.73
CA ALA A 56 -7.82 1.43 -4.73
C ALA A 56 -8.20 0.00 -4.37
N THR A 57 -8.68 -0.73 -5.37
CA THR A 57 -8.91 -2.17 -5.29
C THR A 57 -8.29 -2.82 -6.51
N ILE A 58 -7.97 -4.11 -6.41
CA ILE A 58 -7.43 -4.85 -7.54
C ILE A 58 -8.59 -5.31 -8.41
N GLN A 59 -8.58 -4.86 -9.66
CA GLN A 59 -9.57 -5.29 -10.65
C GLN A 59 -9.23 -6.65 -11.23
N SER A 60 -7.96 -6.82 -11.63
CA SER A 60 -7.47 -8.06 -12.22
C SER A 60 -5.95 -8.07 -12.25
N ILE A 61 -5.39 -9.25 -12.54
CA ILE A 61 -3.95 -9.41 -12.74
C ILE A 61 -3.69 -10.08 -14.09
N ALA A 62 -2.53 -9.81 -14.67
CA ALA A 62 -2.11 -10.39 -15.95
C ALA A 62 -0.67 -10.86 -15.85
N LYS A 63 -0.33 -11.88 -16.64
CA LYS A 63 1.03 -12.43 -16.70
C LYS A 63 1.94 -11.62 -17.61
N GLU A 64 1.36 -10.98 -18.62
CA GLU A 64 2.10 -10.24 -19.63
C GLU A 64 1.89 -8.74 -19.48
N GLN A 65 2.94 -7.99 -19.84
CA GLN A 65 2.88 -6.53 -19.79
C GLN A 65 1.81 -6.03 -20.75
N PRO A 66 0.90 -5.18 -20.28
CA PRO A 66 -0.15 -4.64 -21.13
C PRO A 66 0.43 -3.70 -22.19
N LYS A 67 -0.20 -3.71 -23.36
CA LYS A 67 0.13 -2.82 -24.47
C LYS A 67 -0.92 -1.72 -24.54
N GLY A 68 -0.49 -0.48 -24.75
CA GLY A 68 -1.39 0.64 -24.88
C GLY A 68 -2.04 1.14 -23.59
N ARG A 69 -1.60 0.62 -22.43
CA ARG A 69 -2.02 1.07 -21.11
C ARG A 69 -0.79 1.41 -20.28
N ASN A 70 -0.86 2.49 -19.55
CA ASN A 70 0.21 2.88 -18.63
C ASN A 70 -0.23 2.86 -17.15
N ASP A 71 -1.49 2.53 -16.89
CA ASP A 71 -2.09 2.57 -15.56
C ASP A 71 -2.16 1.17 -14.96
N TYR A 72 -1.00 0.65 -14.57
CA TYR A 72 -0.86 -0.68 -13.95
C TYR A 72 0.36 -0.70 -13.04
N ILE A 73 0.38 -1.65 -12.11
CA ILE A 73 1.50 -1.85 -11.19
C ILE A 73 2.14 -3.21 -11.47
N LYS A 74 3.46 -3.22 -11.56
CA LYS A 74 4.24 -4.42 -11.66
C LYS A 74 4.53 -4.92 -10.25
N ALA A 75 4.07 -6.11 -9.91
CA ALA A 75 4.15 -6.67 -8.57
C ALA A 75 4.58 -8.14 -8.64
N ASN A 76 4.81 -8.74 -7.49
CA ASN A 76 5.11 -10.17 -7.40
C ASN A 76 4.01 -10.88 -6.63
N ILE A 77 3.77 -12.14 -6.96
CA ILE A 77 2.84 -12.96 -6.19
C ILE A 77 3.50 -13.29 -4.86
N ASP A 78 2.79 -13.00 -3.76
CA ASP A 78 3.25 -13.30 -2.42
C ASP A 78 2.88 -14.73 -2.04
N TYR A 79 1.60 -15.07 -2.12
CA TYR A 79 1.12 -16.43 -1.91
C TYR A 79 -0.25 -16.63 -2.55
N ILE A 80 -0.64 -17.89 -2.68
CA ILE A 80 -1.90 -18.28 -3.32
C ILE A 80 -2.68 -19.15 -2.35
N MET A 81 -3.93 -18.77 -2.11
CA MET A 81 -4.87 -19.60 -1.32
C MET A 81 -5.79 -20.35 -2.27
N THR A 82 -5.80 -21.69 -2.13
CA THR A 82 -6.66 -22.56 -2.93
C THR A 82 -7.83 -23.02 -2.06
N ASP A 83 -8.81 -22.19 -1.97
CA ASP A 83 -10.03 -22.43 -1.23
C ASP A 83 -11.18 -22.72 -2.19
N THR A 84 -12.43 -22.58 -1.75
CA THR A 84 -13.60 -22.66 -2.63
C THR A 84 -13.48 -21.74 -3.83
N LEU A 85 -12.88 -20.56 -3.63
CA LEU A 85 -12.47 -19.63 -4.67
C LEU A 85 -10.99 -19.34 -4.48
N SER A 86 -10.21 -19.58 -5.52
CA SER A 86 -8.77 -19.33 -5.47
C SER A 86 -8.49 -17.83 -5.40
N THR A 87 -7.57 -17.44 -4.51
CA THR A 87 -7.17 -16.04 -4.33
C THR A 87 -5.66 -15.93 -4.46
N VAL A 88 -5.21 -15.01 -5.31
CA VAL A 88 -3.81 -14.66 -5.45
C VAL A 88 -3.53 -13.39 -4.64
N PHE A 89 -2.56 -13.44 -3.75
CA PHE A 89 -2.13 -12.28 -2.96
C PHE A 89 -0.83 -11.75 -3.55
N VAL A 90 -0.80 -10.45 -3.82
CA VAL A 90 0.35 -9.80 -4.43
C VAL A 90 1.14 -9.01 -3.41
N ARG A 91 2.43 -8.86 -3.67
CA ARG A 91 3.32 -7.99 -2.93
C ARG A 91 3.63 -6.80 -3.81
N TYR A 92 3.17 -5.61 -3.37
CA TYR A 92 3.43 -4.37 -4.08
C TYR A 92 4.90 -3.97 -3.94
N PRO A 93 5.46 -3.25 -4.94
CA PRO A 93 6.84 -2.77 -4.87
C PRO A 93 7.03 -1.56 -3.95
N PHE A 94 5.95 -1.01 -3.40
CA PHE A 94 5.97 0.18 -2.56
C PHE A 94 5.50 -0.17 -1.15
N ASP A 95 6.42 -0.42 -0.25
CA ASP A 95 6.13 -0.75 1.15
C ASP A 95 6.77 0.21 2.14
N ARG A 96 7.33 1.32 1.65
CA ARG A 96 8.06 2.27 2.48
C ARG A 96 7.76 3.70 2.07
N PHE A 97 7.64 4.56 3.07
CA PHE A 97 7.57 6.00 2.86
C PHE A 97 8.77 6.65 3.51
N TYR A 98 9.64 7.25 2.71
CA TYR A 98 10.88 7.87 3.17
C TYR A 98 10.64 9.31 3.58
N MET A 99 11.32 9.75 4.65
CA MET A 99 11.27 11.12 5.13
C MET A 99 12.56 11.45 5.86
N GLU A 100 12.69 12.69 6.30
CA GLU A 100 13.87 13.11 7.08
C GLU A 100 14.02 12.23 8.32
N GLU A 101 15.27 11.82 8.58
CA GLU A 101 15.59 10.92 9.67
C GLU A 101 15.07 11.39 11.03
N SER A 102 15.11 12.70 11.26
CA SER A 102 14.62 13.29 12.51
C SER A 102 13.10 13.20 12.69
N LYS A 103 12.36 13.09 11.58
CA LYS A 103 10.89 13.05 11.60
C LYS A 103 10.33 11.63 11.57
N ALA A 104 11.13 10.67 11.10
CA ALA A 104 10.65 9.31 10.88
C ALA A 104 10.14 8.61 12.15
N PRO A 105 10.80 8.70 13.32
CA PRO A 105 10.28 8.06 14.55
C PRO A 105 8.92 8.61 14.98
N VAL A 106 8.72 9.91 14.89
CA VAL A 106 7.45 10.55 15.25
C VAL A 106 6.36 10.12 14.25
N ALA A 107 6.70 10.11 12.97
CA ALA A 107 5.79 9.71 11.91
C ALA A 107 5.35 8.25 12.08
N GLU A 108 6.27 7.36 12.41
CA GLU A 108 5.96 5.95 12.62
C GLU A 108 5.00 5.76 13.78
N THR A 109 5.23 6.46 14.89
CA THR A 109 4.34 6.42 16.05
C THR A 109 2.93 6.88 15.68
N ILE A 110 2.81 8.02 15.01
CA ILE A 110 1.52 8.58 14.58
C ILE A 110 0.80 7.60 13.64
N TYR A 111 1.53 7.05 12.67
CA TYR A 111 0.98 6.11 11.70
C TYR A 111 0.49 4.83 12.39
N ASN A 112 1.29 4.26 13.29
CA ASN A 112 0.91 3.03 13.99
C ASN A 112 -0.31 3.22 14.86
N GLU A 113 -0.40 4.32 15.58
CA GLU A 113 -1.58 4.64 16.39
C GLU A 113 -2.82 4.80 15.53
N ALA A 114 -2.70 5.47 14.38
CA ALA A 114 -3.82 5.68 13.47
C ALA A 114 -4.32 4.38 12.84
N THR A 115 -3.42 3.46 12.48
CA THR A 115 -3.82 2.20 11.84
C THR A 115 -4.43 1.21 12.83
N ILE A 116 -4.13 1.34 14.11
CA ILE A 116 -4.74 0.52 15.16
C ILE A 116 -6.11 1.07 15.56
N ASP A 117 -6.28 2.40 15.52
CA ASP A 117 -7.52 3.05 15.90
C ASP A 117 -8.59 2.89 14.81
N SER A 118 -9.67 2.18 15.12
CA SER A 118 -10.77 1.93 14.18
C SER A 118 -11.53 3.19 13.79
N ASN A 119 -11.37 4.29 14.50
CA ASN A 119 -12.02 5.56 14.19
C ASN A 119 -11.21 6.45 13.26
N GLN A 120 -9.96 6.06 12.96
CA GLN A 120 -9.11 6.81 12.05
C GLN A 120 -8.92 6.03 10.74
N VAL A 121 -8.86 6.75 9.63
CA VAL A 121 -8.61 6.18 8.32
C VAL A 121 -7.25 6.65 7.84
N ALA A 122 -6.35 5.69 7.63
CA ALA A 122 -5.03 5.97 7.10
C ALA A 122 -4.92 5.37 5.68
N TYR A 123 -4.35 6.15 4.76
CA TYR A 123 -4.09 5.67 3.42
C TYR A 123 -2.79 6.25 2.87
N ALA A 124 -2.20 5.53 1.93
CA ALA A 124 -1.04 6.00 1.19
C ALA A 124 -1.50 6.50 -0.17
N LEU A 125 -1.01 7.67 -0.57
CA LEU A 125 -1.21 8.18 -1.92
C LEU A 125 -0.07 7.67 -2.78
N VAL A 126 -0.40 6.85 -3.78
CA VAL A 126 0.56 6.17 -4.63
C VAL A 126 0.42 6.65 -6.06
N MET A 127 1.53 7.10 -6.64
CA MET A 127 1.58 7.47 -8.05
C MET A 127 1.98 6.26 -8.88
N VAL A 128 1.21 5.97 -9.91
CA VAL A 128 1.35 4.77 -10.75
C VAL A 128 1.56 5.19 -12.21
N MET A 129 2.59 4.63 -12.85
CA MET A 129 2.82 4.83 -14.28
C MET A 129 3.70 3.71 -14.84
N ASN A 130 3.23 3.05 -15.90
CA ASN A 130 3.99 2.05 -16.66
C ASN A 130 4.58 0.93 -15.80
N GLY A 131 3.84 0.47 -14.81
CA GLY A 131 4.27 -0.58 -13.90
C GLY A 131 4.99 -0.08 -12.66
N ASP A 132 5.52 1.12 -12.70
CA ASP A 132 6.20 1.72 -11.56
C ASP A 132 5.19 2.38 -10.62
N ALA A 133 5.47 2.33 -9.33
CA ALA A 133 4.63 2.93 -8.32
C ALA A 133 5.48 3.45 -7.18
N VAL A 134 5.12 4.64 -6.68
CA VAL A 134 5.85 5.27 -5.59
C VAL A 134 4.86 5.88 -4.61
N VAL A 135 5.12 5.72 -3.32
CA VAL A 135 4.33 6.36 -2.27
C VAL A 135 4.73 7.83 -2.22
N ARG A 136 3.76 8.70 -2.49
CA ARG A 136 3.98 10.14 -2.50
C ARG A 136 3.74 10.77 -1.14
N ASP A 137 2.75 10.28 -0.40
CA ASP A 137 2.41 10.80 0.91
C ASP A 137 1.55 9.78 1.67
N ILE A 138 1.41 10.01 2.96
CA ILE A 138 0.51 9.25 3.82
C ILE A 138 -0.48 10.24 4.43
N PHE A 139 -1.75 9.87 4.45
CA PHE A 139 -2.82 10.69 5.01
C PHE A 139 -3.50 9.96 6.16
N ILE A 140 -3.80 10.69 7.20
CA ILE A 140 -4.58 10.21 8.34
C ILE A 140 -5.75 11.16 8.49
N ASP A 141 -6.98 10.64 8.36
CA ASP A 141 -8.22 11.43 8.33
C ASP A 141 -8.12 12.61 7.35
N ASP A 142 -7.58 12.31 6.15
CA ASP A 142 -7.40 13.26 5.03
C ASP A 142 -6.41 14.39 5.30
N VAL A 143 -5.56 14.26 6.32
CA VAL A 143 -4.49 15.21 6.61
C VAL A 143 -3.14 14.54 6.37
N SER A 144 -2.27 15.21 5.61
CA SER A 144 -0.92 14.71 5.33
C SER A 144 -0.13 14.49 6.63
N ILE A 145 0.57 13.35 6.71
CA ILE A 145 1.37 13.02 7.89
C ILE A 145 2.45 14.07 8.16
N THR A 146 2.99 14.68 7.12
CA THR A 146 3.98 15.77 7.25
C THR A 146 3.37 16.97 7.98
N GLU A 147 2.12 17.28 7.67
CA GLU A 147 1.38 18.36 8.31
C GLU A 147 1.10 18.05 9.79
N ILE A 148 0.73 16.80 10.09
CA ILE A 148 0.49 16.35 11.47
C ILE A 148 1.76 16.46 12.30
N ILE A 149 2.89 16.02 11.77
CA ILE A 149 4.18 16.09 12.44
C ILE A 149 4.55 17.53 12.73
N ARG A 150 4.36 18.42 11.77
CA ARG A 150 4.66 19.84 11.95
C ARG A 150 3.87 20.44 13.10
N LYS A 151 2.58 20.10 13.20
CA LYS A 151 1.72 20.56 14.30
C LYS A 151 2.18 20.01 15.64
N GLU A 152 2.57 18.75 15.70
CA GLU A 152 3.09 18.13 16.93
C GLU A 152 4.40 18.76 17.37
N GLN A 153 5.32 19.04 16.46
CA GLN A 153 6.58 19.69 16.76
C GLN A 153 6.38 21.12 17.28
N ASN A 154 5.37 21.82 16.77
CA ASN A 154 5.04 23.17 17.24
C ASN A 154 4.44 23.19 18.63
N LYS A 155 3.77 22.11 19.07
CA LYS A 155 3.18 22.00 20.40
C LYS A 155 4.24 21.84 21.50
N VAL A 156 5.44 21.36 21.15
CA VAL A 156 6.52 21.09 22.12
C VAL A 156 7.34 22.34 22.41
N LYS A 157 7.09 23.41 21.70
CA LYS A 157 7.75 24.69 21.96
C LYS A 157 6.88 25.52 22.96
#